data_afc1d22bfef8005ef55f40a8de2bd796
#
_entry.id   afc1d22bfef8005ef55f40a8de2bd796
#
_cell.length_a   1.000
_cell.length_b   1.000
_cell.length_c   1.000
_cell.angle_alpha   90.00
_cell.angle_beta   90.00
_cell.angle_gamma   90.00
#
_symmetry.space_group_name_H-M   'P 1'
#
loop_
_entity.id
_entity.type
_entity.pdbx_description
1 polymer ?
#
loop_
_entity_poly.entity_id
_entity_poly.type
_entity_poly.pdbx_seq_one_letter_code
_entity_poly.pdbx_strand_id
1 'polypeptide(L)'
;MTNFHYAPIKSGLATSTLLDFQNKAADKVRADFGFQSRVRWSLENKQSYITSLILGMAPSKFIFASTKLCAKTNNIPDKDYYNNWNENEKVDYLNIDSNNRVTTIAEYWKNEFGIEEGFYDIDDTIVEIIKGTNDTYNTLPLVVKERLNTATITLEIIHSASRNQLSQLFIRLNDGITLNGPEKRNAIISKFADEIRRLATKHETYLSHFFAPKDINRRKVDDFIAGLAMIYFHGVKVTISEKTFQAAYKSESTEDNSVDKFVTFIGKFFKFIGKKIKTIPNKNTVLDLFVIYKQLTDDRFVIEDKKKFFEDFFKVNAKLLIDTTKHEYNDGRDATYKELLRSREVRFNTLRHKLIIDAGFNPKKYAIERDPRRTFTKEDKFVSAVESDFMTAEGKEIDPTKLYDFREYQGGHIQPWSKGGKTNQDNCVIQTAEDNRILGAKPVE
;
A
#
# COMPACT_ATOMS: atom_id res chain seq x y z
N MET A 1 -1.68 -23.01 16.96
CA MET A 1 -2.75 -22.17 17.56
C MET A 1 -2.04 -21.13 18.39
N THR A 2 -1.95 -19.89 17.92
CA THR A 2 -1.41 -18.77 18.70
C THR A 2 -2.37 -18.51 19.85
N ASN A 3 -1.93 -18.72 21.08
CA ASN A 3 -2.69 -18.38 22.28
C ASN A 3 -2.85 -16.85 22.32
N PHE A 4 -4.00 -16.33 21.89
CA PHE A 4 -4.33 -14.92 22.06
C PHE A 4 -4.46 -14.61 23.55
N HIS A 5 -3.53 -13.85 24.08
CA HIS A 5 -3.58 -13.36 25.45
C HIS A 5 -4.54 -12.16 25.50
N TYR A 6 -5.77 -12.37 25.93
CA TYR A 6 -6.75 -11.31 26.12
C TYR A 6 -6.51 -10.60 27.46
N ALA A 7 -5.85 -9.44 27.41
CA ALA A 7 -5.73 -8.56 28.58
C ALA A 7 -6.78 -7.43 28.50
N PRO A 8 -7.35 -6.97 29.61
CA PRO A 8 -8.32 -5.88 29.62
C PRO A 8 -7.67 -4.55 29.23
N ILE A 9 -8.36 -3.77 28.41
CA ILE A 9 -8.02 -2.38 28.13
C ILE A 9 -8.40 -1.54 29.36
N LYS A 10 -7.51 -0.62 29.77
CA LYS A 10 -7.81 0.34 30.83
C LYS A 10 -8.14 1.69 30.23
N SER A 11 -9.29 2.24 30.57
CA SER A 11 -9.75 3.55 30.12
C SER A 11 -10.36 4.37 31.28
N GLY A 12 -10.47 5.68 31.07
CA GLY A 12 -11.16 6.61 31.95
C GLY A 12 -12.09 7.51 31.15
N LEU A 13 -13.12 8.03 31.79
CA LEU A 13 -14.07 8.97 31.21
C LEU A 13 -13.73 10.41 31.62
N ALA A 14 -13.84 11.34 30.69
CA ALA A 14 -13.76 12.77 30.89
C ALA A 14 -14.86 13.44 30.08
N THR A 15 -15.23 14.65 30.47
CA THR A 15 -16.15 15.50 29.71
C THR A 15 -15.44 16.80 29.29
N SER A 16 -15.82 17.35 28.15
CA SER A 16 -15.31 18.62 27.65
C SER A 16 -16.40 19.34 26.90
N THR A 17 -16.38 20.68 26.92
CA THR A 17 -17.14 21.43 25.93
C THR A 17 -16.50 21.29 24.56
N LEU A 18 -17.28 21.49 23.51
CA LEU A 18 -16.77 21.37 22.14
C LEU A 18 -15.71 22.44 21.85
N LEU A 19 -15.89 23.65 22.37
CA LEU A 19 -14.93 24.74 22.25
C LEU A 19 -13.60 24.40 22.93
N ASP A 20 -13.64 23.86 24.15
CA ASP A 20 -12.44 23.44 24.88
C ASP A 20 -11.71 22.31 24.17
N PHE A 21 -12.44 21.33 23.64
CA PHE A 21 -11.89 20.25 22.86
C PHE A 21 -11.18 20.79 21.60
N GLN A 22 -11.85 21.68 20.85
CA GLN A 22 -11.28 22.28 19.64
C GLN A 22 -10.00 23.08 19.93
N ASN A 23 -10.00 23.87 20.99
CA ASN A 23 -8.87 24.73 21.32
C ASN A 23 -7.68 23.99 21.94
N LYS A 24 -7.91 22.90 22.67
CA LYS A 24 -6.88 22.24 23.48
C LYS A 24 -6.41 20.89 22.94
N ALA A 25 -7.25 20.18 22.19
CA ALA A 25 -6.99 18.79 21.85
C ALA A 25 -7.15 18.44 20.37
N ALA A 26 -8.00 19.12 19.61
CA ALA A 26 -8.36 18.70 18.25
C ALA A 26 -7.16 18.60 17.29
N ASP A 27 -6.19 19.49 17.39
CA ASP A 27 -4.97 19.50 16.58
C ASP A 27 -3.96 18.41 16.98
N LYS A 28 -4.14 17.80 18.17
CA LYS A 28 -3.29 16.75 18.74
C LYS A 28 -3.91 15.35 18.63
N VAL A 29 -5.05 15.25 17.96
CA VAL A 29 -5.74 13.97 17.70
C VAL A 29 -5.47 13.53 16.26
N ARG A 30 -5.07 12.29 16.08
CA ARG A 30 -4.87 11.68 14.75
C ARG A 30 -5.48 10.29 14.70
N ALA A 31 -5.91 9.88 13.51
CA ALA A 31 -6.30 8.51 13.22
C ALA A 31 -5.07 7.69 12.79
N ASP A 32 -4.90 6.50 13.33
CA ASP A 32 -3.92 5.56 12.79
C ASP A 32 -4.50 4.86 11.55
N PHE A 33 -4.13 5.36 10.39
CA PHE A 33 -4.52 4.72 9.12
C PHE A 33 -3.86 3.35 8.90
N GLY A 34 -3.01 2.91 9.82
CA GLY A 34 -2.53 1.53 9.88
C GLY A 34 -3.64 0.52 10.16
N PHE A 35 -4.76 0.90 10.78
CA PHE A 35 -5.92 0.03 10.97
C PHE A 35 -7.27 0.73 10.73
N GLN A 36 -7.28 2.05 10.52
CA GLN A 36 -8.50 2.81 10.22
C GLN A 36 -8.56 3.21 8.74
N SER A 37 -9.77 3.43 8.25
CA SER A 37 -9.99 4.03 6.94
C SER A 37 -10.01 5.55 7.03
N ARG A 38 -9.81 6.21 5.88
CA ARG A 38 -9.94 7.66 5.73
C ARG A 38 -11.39 8.11 6.02
N VAL A 39 -11.57 9.40 6.25
CA VAL A 39 -12.90 10.02 6.43
C VAL A 39 -13.84 9.67 5.28
N ARG A 40 -15.07 9.29 5.60
CA ARG A 40 -16.06 8.77 4.63
C ARG A 40 -17.32 9.60 4.50
N TRP A 41 -17.54 10.54 5.42
CA TRP A 41 -18.77 11.30 5.45
C TRP A 41 -18.88 12.23 4.24
N SER A 42 -20.07 12.21 3.59
CA SER A 42 -20.45 13.19 2.58
C SER A 42 -20.61 14.57 3.24
N LEU A 43 -20.69 15.60 2.43
CA LEU A 43 -20.97 16.95 2.92
C LEU A 43 -22.28 16.99 3.71
N GLU A 44 -23.33 16.36 3.22
CA GLU A 44 -24.62 16.25 3.90
C GLU A 44 -24.49 15.62 5.29
N ASN A 45 -23.73 14.51 5.43
CA ASN A 45 -23.51 13.87 6.72
C ASN A 45 -22.76 14.79 7.68
N LYS A 46 -21.80 15.58 7.18
CA LYS A 46 -21.04 16.55 7.99
C LYS A 46 -21.96 17.69 8.47
N GLN A 47 -22.76 18.24 7.58
CA GLN A 47 -23.74 19.28 7.90
C GLN A 47 -24.74 18.80 8.94
N SER A 48 -25.37 17.64 8.72
CA SER A 48 -26.32 17.02 9.63
C SER A 48 -25.73 16.75 11.00
N TYR A 49 -24.45 16.34 11.06
CA TYR A 49 -23.77 16.10 12.34
C TYR A 49 -23.58 17.39 13.15
N ILE A 50 -23.11 18.48 12.55
CA ILE A 50 -22.95 19.78 13.24
C ILE A 50 -24.32 20.32 13.66
N THR A 51 -25.31 20.25 12.78
CA THR A 51 -26.72 20.59 13.13
C THR A 51 -27.19 19.78 14.33
N SER A 52 -26.95 18.47 14.34
CA SER A 52 -27.34 17.61 15.47
C SER A 52 -26.60 17.94 16.78
N LEU A 53 -25.34 18.41 16.72
CA LEU A 53 -24.60 18.88 17.90
C LEU A 53 -25.27 20.14 18.49
N ILE A 54 -25.67 21.10 17.66
CA ILE A 54 -26.39 22.31 18.07
C ILE A 54 -27.71 21.94 18.76
N LEU A 55 -28.43 20.99 18.17
CA LEU A 55 -29.73 20.54 18.67
C LEU A 55 -29.63 19.56 19.85
N GLY A 56 -28.43 19.14 20.26
CA GLY A 56 -28.25 18.17 21.35
C GLY A 56 -28.63 16.75 21.00
N MET A 57 -28.73 16.40 19.71
CA MET A 57 -29.15 15.09 19.20
C MET A 57 -28.02 14.20 18.75
N ALA A 58 -26.78 14.73 18.68
CA ALA A 58 -25.63 14.01 18.14
C ALA A 58 -25.03 13.01 19.15
N PRO A 59 -24.49 11.87 18.68
CA PRO A 59 -23.61 11.05 19.49
C PRO A 59 -22.38 11.85 19.93
N SER A 60 -22.23 12.04 21.23
CA SER A 60 -21.19 12.90 21.82
C SER A 60 -20.01 12.13 22.41
N LYS A 61 -20.00 10.78 22.36
CA LYS A 61 -18.92 9.96 22.91
C LYS A 61 -17.80 9.77 21.90
N PHE A 62 -16.57 10.11 22.30
CA PHE A 62 -15.34 9.97 21.52
C PHE A 62 -14.41 9.00 22.24
N ILE A 63 -13.75 8.13 21.51
CA ILE A 63 -12.85 7.12 22.06
C ILE A 63 -11.44 7.36 21.52
N PHE A 64 -10.53 7.71 22.42
CA PHE A 64 -9.14 8.01 22.12
C PHE A 64 -8.19 7.12 22.93
N ALA A 65 -7.00 6.87 22.40
CA ALA A 65 -5.91 6.29 23.17
C ALA A 65 -4.83 7.36 23.42
N SER A 66 -4.47 7.57 24.68
CA SER A 66 -3.38 8.48 25.03
C SER A 66 -2.04 7.87 24.66
N THR A 67 -1.32 8.50 23.72
CA THR A 67 0.00 8.02 23.28
C THR A 67 0.98 7.96 24.45
N LYS A 68 1.00 9.02 25.28
CA LYS A 68 1.88 9.14 26.44
C LYS A 68 1.59 8.10 27.53
N LEU A 69 0.33 7.83 27.85
CA LEU A 69 -0.03 6.87 28.89
C LEU A 69 0.16 5.44 28.40
N CYS A 70 -0.22 5.14 27.15
CA CYS A 70 0.00 3.83 26.56
C CYS A 70 1.49 3.51 26.40
N ALA A 71 2.33 4.48 26.05
CA ALA A 71 3.79 4.29 26.02
C ALA A 71 4.37 3.92 27.39
N LYS A 72 3.83 4.49 28.48
CA LYS A 72 4.27 4.18 29.85
C LYS A 72 3.89 2.79 30.33
N THR A 73 2.79 2.25 29.83
CA THR A 73 2.20 1.00 30.32
C THR A 73 2.51 -0.21 29.45
N ASN A 74 3.11 -0.04 28.28
CA ASN A 74 3.45 -1.10 27.36
C ASN A 74 4.96 -1.35 27.27
N ASN A 75 5.32 -2.57 26.89
CA ASN A 75 6.70 -2.96 26.54
C ASN A 75 6.95 -2.74 25.04
N ILE A 76 8.22 -2.83 24.64
CA ILE A 76 8.63 -2.86 23.23
C ILE A 76 7.99 -4.09 22.54
N PRO A 77 7.42 -3.98 21.30
CA PRO A 77 7.49 -2.83 20.38
C PRO A 77 6.35 -1.79 20.56
N ASP A 78 5.35 -2.04 21.37
CA ASP A 78 4.20 -1.11 21.52
C ASP A 78 4.61 0.24 22.11
N LYS A 79 5.57 0.24 23.02
CA LYS A 79 6.13 1.48 23.57
C LYS A 79 6.73 2.37 22.48
N ASP A 80 7.50 1.79 21.56
CA ASP A 80 8.13 2.53 20.47
C ASP A 80 7.09 3.04 19.48
N TYR A 81 6.03 2.28 19.22
CA TYR A 81 4.90 2.72 18.42
C TYR A 81 4.24 3.99 18.98
N TYR A 82 3.95 4.02 20.29
CA TYR A 82 3.33 5.18 20.93
C TYR A 82 4.28 6.37 21.05
N ASN A 83 5.57 6.12 21.33
CA ASN A 83 6.58 7.18 21.38
C ASN A 83 6.76 7.84 20.02
N ASN A 84 6.71 7.09 18.92
CA ASN A 84 6.77 7.68 17.58
C ASN A 84 5.64 8.68 17.37
N TRP A 85 4.40 8.34 17.74
CA TRP A 85 3.29 9.28 17.66
C TRP A 85 3.47 10.50 18.54
N ASN A 86 3.88 10.32 19.78
CA ASN A 86 3.98 11.39 20.76
C ASN A 86 5.18 12.31 20.52
N GLU A 87 6.38 11.74 20.30
CA GLU A 87 7.62 12.49 20.23
C GLU A 87 7.90 13.04 18.83
N ASN A 88 7.70 12.24 17.79
CA ASN A 88 7.99 12.60 16.42
C ASN A 88 6.83 13.33 15.75
N GLU A 89 5.62 12.79 15.87
CA GLU A 89 4.43 13.32 15.22
C GLU A 89 3.68 14.39 16.06
N LYS A 90 4.08 14.60 17.34
CA LYS A 90 3.44 15.52 18.29
C LYS A 90 1.95 15.24 18.50
N VAL A 91 1.56 13.98 18.50
CA VAL A 91 0.19 13.50 18.68
C VAL A 91 -0.01 13.03 20.10
N ASP A 92 -0.94 13.64 20.85
CA ASP A 92 -1.26 13.25 22.21
C ASP A 92 -2.29 12.13 22.27
N TYR A 93 -3.15 12.02 21.25
CA TYR A 93 -4.26 11.08 21.23
C TYR A 93 -4.42 10.41 19.87
N LEU A 94 -4.50 9.08 19.87
CA LEU A 94 -4.94 8.30 18.72
C LEU A 94 -6.46 8.14 18.78
N ASN A 95 -7.13 8.54 17.73
CA ASN A 95 -8.57 8.42 17.58
C ASN A 95 -8.95 6.98 17.23
N ILE A 96 -9.82 6.35 18.02
CA ILE A 96 -10.22 4.95 17.81
C ILE A 96 -11.60 4.85 17.14
N ASP A 97 -12.59 5.63 17.59
CA ASP A 97 -13.96 5.59 17.02
C ASP A 97 -14.58 6.99 16.96
N SER A 98 -14.01 7.89 16.25
CA SER A 98 -14.62 9.22 16.08
C SER A 98 -14.03 9.99 14.90
N ASN A 99 -13.32 9.31 14.00
CA ASN A 99 -12.54 9.98 12.97
C ASN A 99 -13.38 10.91 12.09
N ASN A 100 -14.54 10.44 11.62
CA ASN A 100 -15.46 11.29 10.86
C ASN A 100 -15.93 12.50 11.67
N ARG A 101 -16.27 12.30 12.95
CA ARG A 101 -16.77 13.34 13.86
C ARG A 101 -15.72 14.41 14.17
N VAL A 102 -14.51 14.00 14.55
CA VAL A 102 -13.40 14.91 14.85
C VAL A 102 -13.00 15.72 13.62
N THR A 103 -12.88 15.05 12.46
CA THR A 103 -12.56 15.74 11.21
C THR A 103 -13.65 16.74 10.82
N THR A 104 -14.92 16.35 10.93
CA THR A 104 -16.06 17.26 10.63
C THR A 104 -16.05 18.49 11.52
N ILE A 105 -15.81 18.33 12.82
CA ILE A 105 -15.68 19.45 13.75
C ILE A 105 -14.55 20.39 13.30
N ALA A 106 -13.35 19.83 13.05
CA ALA A 106 -12.20 20.63 12.66
C ALA A 106 -12.39 21.39 11.33
N GLU A 107 -13.00 20.76 10.34
CA GLU A 107 -13.34 21.37 9.04
C GLU A 107 -14.37 22.48 9.21
N TYR A 108 -15.39 22.27 10.05
CA TYR A 108 -16.41 23.30 10.32
C TYR A 108 -15.83 24.53 11.01
N TRP A 109 -14.95 24.36 12.01
CA TRP A 109 -14.24 25.47 12.67
C TRP A 109 -13.35 26.26 11.69
N LYS A 110 -12.86 25.61 10.63
CA LYS A 110 -12.12 26.26 9.54
C LYS A 110 -13.00 26.94 8.50
N ASN A 111 -14.34 26.88 8.68
CA ASN A 111 -15.31 27.41 7.72
C ASN A 111 -15.28 26.72 6.34
N GLU A 112 -14.93 25.43 6.29
CA GLU A 112 -14.86 24.69 5.04
C GLU A 112 -16.25 24.31 4.49
N PHE A 113 -17.27 24.34 5.33
CA PHE A 113 -18.68 24.13 4.94
C PHE A 113 -19.64 24.78 5.91
N GLY A 114 -20.92 24.95 5.50
CA GLY A 114 -22.03 25.48 6.30
C GLY A 114 -22.90 24.36 6.90
N ILE A 115 -23.69 24.67 7.93
CA ILE A 115 -24.71 23.77 8.50
C ILE A 115 -25.98 23.72 7.59
N GLU A 116 -26.92 22.85 7.97
CA GLU A 116 -28.22 22.77 7.27
C GLU A 116 -28.97 24.09 7.39
N GLU A 117 -29.59 24.54 6.29
CA GLU A 117 -30.47 25.70 6.28
C GLU A 117 -31.79 25.38 6.98
N GLY A 118 -32.40 26.39 7.61
CA GLY A 118 -33.68 26.24 8.26
C GLY A 118 -33.84 27.10 9.51
N PHE A 119 -34.92 26.86 10.24
CA PHE A 119 -35.22 27.56 11.49
C PHE A 119 -34.76 26.73 12.68
N TYR A 120 -33.93 27.32 13.55
CA TYR A 120 -33.39 26.73 14.74
C TYR A 120 -34.04 27.37 15.97
N ASP A 121 -34.68 26.57 16.79
CA ASP A 121 -35.19 26.99 18.07
C ASP A 121 -34.13 26.69 19.15
N ILE A 122 -33.46 27.72 19.62
CA ILE A 122 -32.38 27.67 20.62
C ILE A 122 -32.79 28.47 21.83
N ASP A 123 -33.07 27.81 22.92
CA ASP A 123 -33.46 28.43 24.21
C ASP A 123 -34.57 29.49 24.03
N ASP A 124 -35.68 29.09 23.38
CA ASP A 124 -36.86 29.94 23.06
C ASP A 124 -36.58 31.07 22.03
N THR A 125 -35.44 31.02 21.36
CA THR A 125 -35.09 32.00 20.30
C THR A 125 -35.06 31.29 18.95
N ILE A 126 -35.96 31.67 18.06
CA ILE A 126 -36.02 31.17 16.67
C ILE A 126 -35.02 31.94 15.82
N VAL A 127 -34.07 31.23 15.24
CA VAL A 127 -33.02 31.78 14.38
C VAL A 127 -33.08 31.11 13.00
N GLU A 128 -33.13 31.91 11.94
CA GLU A 128 -33.09 31.44 10.57
C GLU A 128 -31.63 31.29 10.11
N ILE A 129 -31.27 30.10 9.65
CA ILE A 129 -29.98 29.81 9.00
C ILE A 129 -30.19 29.77 7.49
N ILE A 130 -29.49 30.66 6.79
CA ILE A 130 -29.56 30.83 5.33
C ILE A 130 -28.23 30.40 4.74
N LYS A 131 -28.28 29.44 3.81
CA LYS A 131 -27.10 28.89 3.14
C LYS A 131 -26.26 29.99 2.47
N GLY A 132 -24.96 29.96 2.73
CA GLY A 132 -23.98 30.90 2.17
C GLY A 132 -24.03 32.32 2.82
N THR A 133 -24.85 32.51 3.84
CA THR A 133 -24.99 33.82 4.54
C THR A 133 -24.51 33.72 6.00
N ASN A 134 -25.12 32.82 6.77
CA ASN A 134 -24.87 32.69 8.20
C ASN A 134 -24.76 31.23 8.66
N ASP A 135 -24.32 30.36 7.80
CA ASP A 135 -24.29 28.92 7.99
C ASP A 135 -22.89 28.36 8.38
N THR A 136 -21.83 29.17 8.23
CA THR A 136 -20.46 28.74 8.62
C THR A 136 -20.13 29.17 10.05
N TYR A 137 -19.14 28.54 10.68
CA TYR A 137 -18.79 28.80 12.07
C TYR A 137 -18.58 30.30 12.36
N ASN A 138 -17.89 31.04 11.48
CA ASN A 138 -17.62 32.46 11.69
C ASN A 138 -18.85 33.33 11.51
N THR A 139 -19.77 32.91 10.65
CA THR A 139 -20.97 33.70 10.30
C THR A 139 -22.20 33.31 11.13
N LEU A 140 -22.13 32.23 11.93
CA LEU A 140 -23.25 31.80 12.78
C LEU A 140 -23.76 32.94 13.66
N PRO A 141 -25.08 33.07 13.80
CA PRO A 141 -25.69 33.89 14.82
C PRO A 141 -25.17 33.53 16.21
N LEU A 142 -24.95 34.54 17.07
CA LEU A 142 -24.27 34.35 18.35
C LEU A 142 -24.89 33.26 19.22
N VAL A 143 -26.20 33.25 19.35
CA VAL A 143 -26.90 32.24 20.16
C VAL A 143 -26.68 30.80 19.67
N VAL A 144 -26.66 30.59 18.36
CA VAL A 144 -26.40 29.26 17.75
C VAL A 144 -24.93 28.86 17.97
N LYS A 145 -24.02 29.83 17.82
CA LYS A 145 -22.59 29.63 18.03
C LYS A 145 -22.26 29.30 19.48
N GLU A 146 -22.86 29.99 20.43
CA GLU A 146 -22.70 29.73 21.87
C GLU A 146 -23.26 28.34 22.22
N ARG A 147 -24.40 27.97 21.67
CA ARG A 147 -24.99 26.64 21.84
C ARG A 147 -24.08 25.53 21.34
N LEU A 148 -23.46 25.71 20.16
CA LEU A 148 -22.47 24.77 19.63
C LEU A 148 -21.22 24.72 20.52
N ASN A 149 -20.68 25.87 20.93
CA ASN A 149 -19.47 25.96 21.73
C ASN A 149 -19.60 25.29 23.09
N THR A 150 -20.78 25.39 23.72
CA THR A 150 -21.09 24.79 25.01
C THR A 150 -21.58 23.35 24.95
N ALA A 151 -21.81 22.82 23.74
CA ALA A 151 -22.21 21.42 23.59
C ALA A 151 -21.17 20.50 24.24
N THR A 152 -21.66 19.58 25.09
CA THR A 152 -20.79 18.70 25.88
C THR A 152 -20.48 17.41 25.12
N ILE A 153 -19.22 17.03 25.08
CA ILE A 153 -18.72 15.77 24.53
C ILE A 153 -18.15 14.90 25.67
N THR A 154 -18.33 13.60 25.55
CA THR A 154 -17.76 12.61 26.45
C THR A 154 -16.53 12.00 25.81
N LEU A 155 -15.40 12.04 26.49
CA LEU A 155 -14.14 11.47 26.06
C LEU A 155 -13.88 10.18 26.85
N GLU A 156 -13.81 9.05 26.17
CA GLU A 156 -13.23 7.84 26.73
C GLU A 156 -11.77 7.77 26.35
N ILE A 157 -10.87 7.88 27.34
CA ILE A 157 -9.44 7.89 27.10
C ILE A 157 -8.84 6.57 27.56
N ILE A 158 -8.29 5.83 26.62
CA ILE A 158 -7.58 4.58 26.87
C ILE A 158 -6.18 4.93 27.37
N HIS A 159 -5.82 4.38 28.52
CA HIS A 159 -4.55 4.62 29.20
C HIS A 159 -3.55 3.46 29.03
N SER A 160 -4.05 2.26 28.71
CA SER A 160 -3.23 1.07 28.54
C SER A 160 -3.88 0.12 27.54
N ALA A 161 -3.24 0.00 26.37
CA ALA A 161 -3.59 -0.97 25.34
C ALA A 161 -2.36 -1.18 24.43
N SER A 162 -2.16 -2.39 23.93
CA SER A 162 -1.25 -2.65 22.82
C SER A 162 -1.85 -2.13 21.51
N ARG A 163 -1.03 -1.94 20.49
CA ARG A 163 -1.49 -1.59 19.14
C ARG A 163 -2.50 -2.59 18.60
N ASN A 164 -2.26 -3.89 18.85
CA ASN A 164 -3.18 -4.96 18.47
C ASN A 164 -4.54 -4.87 19.19
N GLN A 165 -4.55 -4.52 20.47
CA GLN A 165 -5.79 -4.31 21.22
C GLN A 165 -6.59 -3.13 20.70
N LEU A 166 -5.92 -2.01 20.33
CA LEU A 166 -6.60 -0.86 19.70
C LEU A 166 -7.23 -1.23 18.35
N SER A 167 -6.52 -2.00 17.54
CA SER A 167 -7.03 -2.50 16.27
C SER A 167 -8.25 -3.42 16.46
N GLN A 168 -8.19 -4.34 17.43
CA GLN A 168 -9.33 -5.22 17.75
C GLN A 168 -10.53 -4.43 18.31
N LEU A 169 -10.28 -3.44 19.15
CA LEU A 169 -11.32 -2.56 19.65
C LEU A 169 -12.00 -1.80 18.50
N PHE A 170 -11.22 -1.24 17.58
CA PHE A 170 -11.75 -0.59 16.39
C PHE A 170 -12.68 -1.50 15.58
N ILE A 171 -12.25 -2.76 15.34
CA ILE A 171 -13.08 -3.74 14.63
C ILE A 171 -14.41 -3.97 15.39
N ARG A 172 -14.36 -4.20 16.69
CA ARG A 172 -15.54 -4.49 17.51
C ARG A 172 -16.52 -3.30 17.60
N LEU A 173 -16.00 -2.08 17.72
CA LEU A 173 -16.84 -0.88 17.73
C LEU A 173 -17.56 -0.67 16.38
N ASN A 174 -16.96 -1.14 15.30
CA ASN A 174 -17.52 -1.06 13.97
C ASN A 174 -18.29 -2.32 13.51
N ASP A 175 -18.47 -3.34 14.36
CA ASP A 175 -19.18 -4.58 13.99
C ASP A 175 -20.66 -4.34 13.63
N GLY A 176 -21.26 -3.22 14.05
CA GLY A 176 -22.59 -2.77 13.62
C GLY A 176 -22.60 -2.03 12.26
N ILE A 177 -21.46 -1.58 11.77
CA ILE A 177 -21.30 -0.93 10.46
C ILE A 177 -20.50 -1.89 9.58
N THR A 178 -21.07 -2.30 8.45
CA THR A 178 -20.45 -3.30 7.55
C THR A 178 -19.10 -2.80 7.01
N LEU A 179 -18.01 -3.10 7.74
CA LEU A 179 -16.66 -2.98 7.18
C LEU A 179 -16.54 -3.98 6.03
N ASN A 180 -16.02 -3.52 4.88
CA ASN A 180 -15.69 -4.45 3.79
C ASN A 180 -14.44 -5.29 4.11
N GLY A 181 -14.19 -6.33 3.29
CA GLY A 181 -13.04 -7.21 3.48
C GLY A 181 -11.69 -6.47 3.57
N PRO A 182 -11.35 -5.56 2.63
CA PRO A 182 -10.15 -4.73 2.70
C PRO A 182 -10.02 -3.92 4.00
N GLU A 183 -11.10 -3.34 4.49
CA GLU A 183 -11.11 -2.56 5.73
C GLU A 183 -10.86 -3.42 6.97
N LYS A 184 -11.46 -4.62 7.01
CA LYS A 184 -11.20 -5.61 8.08
C LYS A 184 -9.75 -6.08 8.06
N ARG A 185 -9.19 -6.35 6.88
CA ARG A 185 -7.79 -6.76 6.74
C ARG A 185 -6.82 -5.64 7.08
N ASN A 186 -7.15 -4.40 6.74
CA ASN A 186 -6.33 -3.25 7.10
C ASN A 186 -6.14 -3.11 8.62
N ALA A 187 -7.08 -3.59 9.42
CA ALA A 187 -6.97 -3.60 10.87
C ALA A 187 -6.06 -4.72 11.41
N ILE A 188 -5.61 -5.67 10.60
CA ILE A 188 -4.66 -6.70 11.03
C ILE A 188 -3.26 -6.10 11.12
N ILE A 189 -2.55 -6.38 12.22
CA ILE A 189 -1.19 -5.91 12.45
C ILE A 189 -0.23 -7.07 12.19
N SER A 190 0.54 -6.93 11.10
CA SER A 190 1.59 -7.88 10.72
C SER A 190 2.56 -7.21 9.76
N LYS A 191 3.78 -7.76 9.61
CA LYS A 191 4.76 -7.26 8.62
C LYS A 191 4.17 -7.21 7.21
N PHE A 192 3.41 -8.25 6.82
CA PHE A 192 2.73 -8.27 5.52
C PHE A 192 1.72 -7.12 5.37
N ALA A 193 0.86 -6.92 6.37
CA ALA A 193 -0.13 -5.85 6.36
C ALA A 193 0.52 -4.46 6.30
N ASP A 194 1.59 -4.22 7.10
CA ASP A 194 2.32 -2.95 7.10
C ASP A 194 2.94 -2.66 5.73
N GLU A 195 3.54 -3.66 5.08
CA GLU A 195 4.13 -3.50 3.76
C GLU A 195 3.09 -3.29 2.65
N ILE A 196 1.95 -3.99 2.69
CA ILE A 196 0.84 -3.74 1.75
C ILE A 196 0.35 -2.29 1.86
N ARG A 197 0.14 -1.78 3.08
CA ARG A 197 -0.25 -0.38 3.31
C ARG A 197 0.78 0.61 2.77
N ARG A 198 2.06 0.36 3.08
CA ARG A 198 3.17 1.20 2.60
C ARG A 198 3.26 1.22 1.08
N LEU A 199 3.13 0.06 0.43
CA LEU A 199 3.14 -0.05 -1.03
C LEU A 199 1.92 0.60 -1.66
N ALA A 200 0.73 0.41 -1.09
CA ALA A 200 -0.50 1.03 -1.57
C ALA A 200 -0.39 2.56 -1.54
N THR A 201 0.09 3.12 -0.42
CA THR A 201 0.33 4.57 -0.29
C THR A 201 1.39 5.06 -1.28
N LYS A 202 2.52 4.35 -1.39
CA LYS A 202 3.62 4.72 -2.29
C LYS A 202 3.18 4.76 -3.77
N HIS A 203 2.31 3.85 -4.16
CA HIS A 203 1.86 3.70 -5.55
C HIS A 203 0.45 4.25 -5.79
N GLU A 204 -0.18 4.89 -4.81
CA GLU A 204 -1.54 5.43 -4.91
C GLU A 204 -1.69 6.38 -6.10
N THR A 205 -0.75 7.32 -6.30
CA THR A 205 -0.77 8.26 -7.43
C THR A 205 -0.79 7.57 -8.80
N TYR A 206 -0.14 6.40 -8.91
CA TYR A 206 -0.14 5.63 -10.14
C TYR A 206 -1.43 4.81 -10.33
N LEU A 207 -1.96 4.28 -9.24
CA LEU A 207 -3.09 3.36 -9.27
C LEU A 207 -4.45 4.07 -9.14
N SER A 208 -4.48 5.30 -8.63
CA SER A 208 -5.72 6.05 -8.34
C SER A 208 -6.64 6.20 -9.56
N HIS A 209 -6.10 6.29 -10.78
CA HIS A 209 -6.94 6.40 -11.97
C HIS A 209 -7.72 5.12 -12.33
N PHE A 210 -7.40 3.98 -11.70
CA PHE A 210 -8.16 2.73 -11.85
C PHE A 210 -9.27 2.56 -10.81
N PHE A 211 -9.36 3.45 -9.83
CA PHE A 211 -10.28 3.34 -8.70
C PHE A 211 -11.04 4.65 -8.49
N ALA A 212 -12.33 4.55 -8.21
CA ALA A 212 -13.09 5.71 -7.80
C ALA A 212 -12.60 6.23 -6.42
N PRO A 213 -12.71 7.54 -6.11
CA PRO A 213 -12.29 8.08 -4.81
C PRO A 213 -12.87 7.33 -3.62
N LYS A 214 -14.14 6.92 -3.69
CA LYS A 214 -14.80 6.08 -2.66
C LYS A 214 -14.11 4.73 -2.46
N ASP A 215 -13.58 4.12 -3.54
CA ASP A 215 -12.90 2.82 -3.46
C ASP A 215 -11.49 2.97 -2.87
N ILE A 216 -10.81 4.08 -3.15
CA ILE A 216 -9.51 4.39 -2.53
C ILE A 216 -9.69 4.57 -1.03
N ASN A 217 -10.69 5.36 -0.60
CA ASN A 217 -11.02 5.55 0.80
C ASN A 217 -11.41 4.24 1.51
N ARG A 218 -11.94 3.26 0.78
CA ARG A 218 -12.30 1.93 1.25
C ARG A 218 -11.20 0.87 1.04
N ARG A 219 -9.95 1.29 0.87
CA ARG A 219 -8.77 0.42 0.79
C ARG A 219 -8.76 -0.58 -0.39
N LYS A 220 -9.38 -0.22 -1.51
CA LYS A 220 -9.36 -1.06 -2.72
C LYS A 220 -7.98 -1.11 -3.40
N VAL A 221 -7.14 -0.09 -3.21
CA VAL A 221 -5.75 -0.09 -3.69
C VAL A 221 -4.92 -1.08 -2.89
N ASP A 222 -5.09 -1.12 -1.56
CA ASP A 222 -4.44 -2.10 -0.68
C ASP A 222 -4.82 -3.53 -1.10
N ASP A 223 -6.11 -3.75 -1.38
CA ASP A 223 -6.63 -5.03 -1.84
C ASP A 223 -6.01 -5.48 -3.17
N PHE A 224 -5.84 -4.54 -4.09
CA PHE A 224 -5.19 -4.80 -5.37
C PHE A 224 -3.70 -5.18 -5.20
N ILE A 225 -2.95 -4.43 -4.39
CA ILE A 225 -1.54 -4.74 -4.09
C ILE A 225 -1.42 -6.09 -3.38
N ALA A 226 -2.33 -6.39 -2.43
CA ALA A 226 -2.38 -7.71 -1.79
C ALA A 226 -2.65 -8.83 -2.78
N GLY A 227 -3.52 -8.61 -3.78
CA GLY A 227 -3.75 -9.56 -4.87
C GLY A 227 -2.48 -9.84 -5.69
N LEU A 228 -1.71 -8.80 -6.02
CA LEU A 228 -0.40 -8.97 -6.66
C LEU A 228 0.57 -9.76 -5.79
N ALA A 229 0.57 -9.52 -4.47
CA ALA A 229 1.40 -10.28 -3.54
C ALA A 229 1.01 -11.77 -3.50
N MET A 230 -0.29 -12.08 -3.47
CA MET A 230 -0.75 -13.46 -3.51
C MET A 230 -0.30 -14.20 -4.79
N ILE A 231 -0.38 -13.52 -5.94
CA ILE A 231 0.12 -14.07 -7.21
C ILE A 231 1.65 -14.24 -7.17
N TYR A 232 2.36 -13.31 -6.55
CA TYR A 232 3.81 -13.40 -6.41
C TYR A 232 4.24 -14.62 -5.60
N PHE A 233 3.59 -14.87 -4.45
CA PHE A 233 3.95 -15.96 -3.54
C PHE A 233 3.46 -17.33 -4.00
N HIS A 234 2.27 -17.40 -4.58
CA HIS A 234 1.59 -18.66 -4.85
C HIS A 234 1.34 -18.92 -6.34
N GLY A 235 1.75 -18.00 -7.21
CA GLY A 235 1.52 -18.08 -8.65
C GLY A 235 0.09 -17.80 -9.07
N VAL A 236 -0.16 -17.84 -10.38
CA VAL A 236 -1.47 -17.49 -10.98
C VAL A 236 -2.60 -18.46 -10.62
N LYS A 237 -2.27 -19.63 -10.11
CA LYS A 237 -3.27 -20.63 -9.69
C LYS A 237 -3.79 -20.45 -8.27
N VAL A 238 -3.33 -19.43 -7.55
CA VAL A 238 -3.80 -19.16 -6.19
C VAL A 238 -5.27 -18.74 -6.18
N THR A 239 -6.05 -19.30 -5.27
CA THR A 239 -7.42 -18.84 -5.04
C THR A 239 -7.38 -17.59 -4.18
N ILE A 240 -7.73 -16.43 -4.75
CA ILE A 240 -7.83 -15.18 -4.02
C ILE A 240 -9.24 -15.10 -3.44
N SER A 241 -9.36 -15.47 -2.18
CA SER A 241 -10.59 -15.43 -1.40
C SER A 241 -10.37 -14.64 -0.11
N GLU A 242 -11.44 -14.21 0.52
CA GLU A 242 -11.34 -13.56 1.83
C GLU A 242 -10.55 -14.40 2.85
N LYS A 243 -10.74 -15.72 2.83
CA LYS A 243 -10.04 -16.66 3.71
C LYS A 243 -8.53 -16.69 3.42
N THR A 244 -8.12 -16.73 2.16
CA THR A 244 -6.69 -16.76 1.78
C THR A 244 -6.01 -15.42 2.06
N PHE A 245 -6.68 -14.29 1.83
CA PHE A 245 -6.20 -12.99 2.23
C PHE A 245 -6.04 -12.88 3.74
N GLN A 246 -7.05 -13.27 4.52
CA GLN A 246 -6.95 -13.22 5.99
C GLN A 246 -5.82 -14.10 6.50
N ALA A 247 -5.59 -15.27 5.91
CA ALA A 247 -4.46 -16.13 6.26
C ALA A 247 -3.12 -15.43 5.99
N ALA A 248 -2.95 -14.80 4.81
CA ALA A 248 -1.73 -14.08 4.47
C ALA A 248 -1.48 -12.89 5.39
N TYR A 249 -2.51 -12.11 5.70
CA TYR A 249 -2.40 -10.96 6.61
C TYR A 249 -2.10 -11.35 8.06
N LYS A 250 -2.56 -12.53 8.52
CA LYS A 250 -2.30 -13.07 9.86
C LYS A 250 -1.03 -13.88 9.96
N SER A 251 -0.41 -14.22 8.84
CA SER A 251 0.83 -14.98 8.83
C SER A 251 1.94 -14.15 9.47
N GLU A 252 2.38 -14.58 10.64
CA GLU A 252 3.58 -14.09 11.33
C GLU A 252 4.81 -14.85 10.83
N SER A 253 4.99 -15.04 9.53
CA SER A 253 6.22 -15.68 9.07
C SER A 253 7.40 -14.74 9.34
N THR A 254 7.88 -14.83 10.56
CA THR A 254 9.02 -14.07 11.10
C THR A 254 10.35 -14.46 10.44
N GLU A 255 10.39 -15.58 9.75
CA GLU A 255 11.60 -16.11 9.10
C GLU A 255 11.76 -15.68 7.65
N ASP A 256 10.82 -14.89 7.10
CA ASP A 256 10.74 -14.84 5.65
C ASP A 256 11.10 -13.49 5.08
N ASN A 257 12.30 -13.44 4.48
CA ASN A 257 12.69 -12.43 3.49
C ASN A 257 11.75 -12.40 2.26
N SER A 258 10.66 -13.17 2.25
CA SER A 258 9.72 -13.26 1.11
C SER A 258 8.97 -11.96 0.91
N VAL A 259 8.54 -11.32 1.99
CA VAL A 259 7.85 -10.01 1.93
C VAL A 259 8.81 -8.95 1.37
N ASP A 260 10.08 -8.93 1.82
CA ASP A 260 11.08 -7.99 1.34
C ASP A 260 11.44 -8.25 -0.13
N LYS A 261 11.46 -9.51 -0.56
CA LYS A 261 11.62 -9.89 -1.97
C LYS A 261 10.46 -9.40 -2.81
N PHE A 262 9.22 -9.55 -2.32
CA PHE A 262 8.04 -9.01 -3.00
C PHE A 262 8.11 -7.48 -3.10
N VAL A 263 8.46 -6.77 -2.03
CA VAL A 263 8.64 -5.31 -2.02
C VAL A 263 9.65 -4.87 -3.08
N THR A 264 10.76 -5.57 -3.16
CA THR A 264 11.80 -5.31 -4.18
C THR A 264 11.27 -5.60 -5.58
N PHE A 265 10.57 -6.71 -5.77
CA PHE A 265 10.02 -7.15 -7.06
C PHE A 265 8.97 -6.16 -7.58
N ILE A 266 7.99 -5.80 -6.75
CA ILE A 266 6.91 -4.88 -7.15
C ILE A 266 7.45 -3.48 -7.44
N GLY A 267 8.50 -3.04 -6.74
CA GLY A 267 9.21 -1.80 -7.05
C GLY A 267 9.85 -1.82 -8.45
N LYS A 268 10.49 -2.94 -8.81
CA LYS A 268 11.04 -3.15 -10.17
C LYS A 268 9.93 -3.21 -11.22
N PHE A 269 8.82 -3.86 -10.94
CA PHE A 269 7.66 -3.94 -11.83
C PHE A 269 7.05 -2.57 -12.10
N PHE A 270 6.78 -1.74 -11.09
CA PHE A 270 6.27 -0.40 -11.32
C PHE A 270 7.28 0.51 -12.02
N LYS A 271 8.58 0.34 -11.77
CA LYS A 271 9.64 1.03 -12.54
C LYS A 271 9.67 0.56 -13.99
N PHE A 272 9.40 -0.72 -14.26
CA PHE A 272 9.28 -1.26 -15.61
C PHE A 272 8.11 -0.63 -16.38
N ILE A 273 6.91 -0.58 -15.77
CA ILE A 273 5.73 0.08 -16.37
C ILE A 273 5.97 1.59 -16.53
N GLY A 274 6.51 2.27 -15.51
CA GLY A 274 6.81 3.69 -15.52
C GLY A 274 5.64 4.56 -15.96
N LYS A 275 5.90 5.55 -16.83
CA LYS A 275 4.87 6.48 -17.35
C LYS A 275 3.78 5.79 -18.20
N LYS A 276 4.03 4.57 -18.70
CA LYS A 276 3.05 3.80 -19.48
C LYS A 276 1.79 3.44 -18.69
N ILE A 277 1.84 3.49 -17.36
CA ILE A 277 0.66 3.23 -16.51
C ILE A 277 -0.54 4.09 -16.90
N LYS A 278 -0.32 5.33 -17.36
CA LYS A 278 -1.37 6.24 -17.81
C LYS A 278 -2.07 5.79 -19.10
N THR A 279 -1.46 4.90 -19.88
CA THR A 279 -2.02 4.35 -21.12
C THR A 279 -2.69 2.99 -20.92
N ILE A 280 -2.61 2.44 -19.71
CA ILE A 280 -3.22 1.16 -19.37
C ILE A 280 -4.73 1.36 -19.18
N PRO A 281 -5.60 0.59 -19.89
CA PRO A 281 -7.03 0.85 -19.89
C PRO A 281 -7.73 0.52 -18.57
N ASN A 282 -7.22 -0.45 -17.80
CA ASN A 282 -7.85 -0.89 -16.56
C ASN A 282 -6.88 -1.67 -15.66
N LYS A 283 -7.28 -1.90 -14.40
CA LYS A 283 -6.48 -2.62 -13.40
C LYS A 283 -6.17 -4.07 -13.78
N ASN A 284 -7.04 -4.73 -14.55
CA ASN A 284 -6.82 -6.12 -14.98
C ASN A 284 -5.65 -6.21 -15.97
N THR A 285 -5.48 -5.17 -16.80
CA THR A 285 -4.32 -5.09 -17.70
C THR A 285 -3.00 -4.91 -16.93
N VAL A 286 -3.04 -4.21 -15.78
CA VAL A 286 -1.86 -4.16 -14.86
C VAL A 286 -1.56 -5.57 -14.32
N LEU A 287 -2.60 -6.32 -13.97
CA LEU A 287 -2.46 -7.70 -13.50
C LEU A 287 -1.87 -8.62 -14.57
N ASP A 288 -2.35 -8.51 -15.83
CA ASP A 288 -1.80 -9.28 -16.95
C ASP A 288 -0.30 -9.00 -17.15
N LEU A 289 0.08 -7.72 -17.12
CA LEU A 289 1.49 -7.31 -17.21
C LEU A 289 2.30 -7.83 -16.02
N PHE A 290 1.74 -7.84 -14.80
CA PHE A 290 2.41 -8.36 -13.63
C PHE A 290 2.69 -9.87 -13.75
N VAL A 291 1.71 -10.63 -14.21
CA VAL A 291 1.85 -12.09 -14.44
C VAL A 291 2.94 -12.34 -15.48
N ILE A 292 2.91 -11.64 -16.62
CA ILE A 292 3.92 -11.78 -17.68
C ILE A 292 5.31 -11.39 -17.17
N TYR A 293 5.42 -10.27 -16.45
CA TYR A 293 6.69 -9.80 -15.90
C TYR A 293 7.25 -10.78 -14.86
N LYS A 294 6.38 -11.34 -14.01
CA LYS A 294 6.79 -12.35 -13.03
C LYS A 294 7.29 -13.62 -13.73
N GLN A 295 6.56 -14.12 -14.70
CA GLN A 295 6.94 -15.33 -15.43
C GLN A 295 8.28 -15.15 -16.16
N LEU A 296 8.48 -14.03 -16.85
CA LEU A 296 9.78 -13.73 -17.46
C LEU A 296 10.90 -13.67 -16.43
N THR A 297 10.64 -13.07 -15.27
CA THR A 297 11.64 -12.96 -14.19
C THR A 297 11.97 -14.33 -13.60
N ASP A 298 10.96 -15.17 -13.37
CA ASP A 298 11.15 -16.54 -12.86
C ASP A 298 11.93 -17.40 -13.88
N ASP A 299 11.65 -17.22 -15.17
CA ASP A 299 12.36 -17.86 -16.29
C ASP A 299 13.72 -17.19 -16.59
N ARG A 300 14.17 -16.23 -15.77
CA ARG A 300 15.43 -15.46 -15.90
C ARG A 300 15.52 -14.58 -17.15
N PHE A 301 14.41 -14.23 -17.76
CA PHE A 301 14.39 -13.28 -18.88
C PHE A 301 14.32 -11.83 -18.38
N VAL A 302 14.99 -10.94 -19.09
CA VAL A 302 14.92 -9.47 -18.88
C VAL A 302 14.48 -8.82 -20.14
N ILE A 303 13.45 -7.99 -20.06
CA ILE A 303 12.92 -7.26 -21.20
C ILE A 303 13.94 -6.17 -21.61
N GLU A 304 14.47 -6.29 -22.81
CA GLU A 304 15.42 -5.34 -23.40
C GLU A 304 14.68 -4.28 -24.20
N ASP A 305 13.88 -4.69 -25.19
CA ASP A 305 13.08 -3.77 -26.00
C ASP A 305 11.71 -3.49 -25.34
N LYS A 306 11.75 -2.64 -24.31
CA LYS A 306 10.53 -2.23 -23.60
C LYS A 306 9.53 -1.51 -24.50
N LYS A 307 10.01 -0.71 -25.47
CA LYS A 307 9.13 0.07 -26.34
C LYS A 307 8.25 -0.85 -27.15
N LYS A 308 8.87 -1.77 -27.88
CA LYS A 308 8.18 -2.73 -28.74
C LYS A 308 7.35 -3.72 -27.95
N PHE A 309 7.84 -4.16 -26.77
CA PHE A 309 7.07 -4.99 -25.85
C PHE A 309 5.71 -4.35 -25.54
N PHE A 310 5.68 -3.08 -25.09
CA PHE A 310 4.44 -2.41 -24.75
C PHE A 310 3.57 -2.13 -25.98
N GLU A 311 4.14 -1.74 -27.10
CA GLU A 311 3.40 -1.50 -28.36
C GLU A 311 2.64 -2.77 -28.79
N ASP A 312 3.33 -3.90 -28.86
CA ASP A 312 2.73 -5.16 -29.30
C ASP A 312 1.79 -5.74 -28.23
N PHE A 313 2.11 -5.60 -26.95
CA PHE A 313 1.22 -6.01 -25.86
C PHE A 313 -0.10 -5.24 -25.91
N PHE A 314 -0.06 -3.91 -26.00
CA PHE A 314 -1.29 -3.11 -26.05
C PHE A 314 -2.09 -3.35 -27.32
N LYS A 315 -1.43 -3.60 -28.46
CA LYS A 315 -2.12 -3.99 -29.70
C LYS A 315 -2.91 -5.28 -29.54
N VAL A 316 -2.32 -6.30 -28.95
CA VAL A 316 -3.01 -7.57 -28.67
C VAL A 316 -4.10 -7.40 -27.63
N ASN A 317 -3.81 -6.70 -26.52
CA ASN A 317 -4.77 -6.46 -25.46
C ASN A 317 -6.00 -5.67 -25.96
N ALA A 318 -5.80 -4.61 -26.75
CA ALA A 318 -6.87 -3.83 -27.35
C ALA A 318 -7.75 -4.68 -28.28
N LYS A 319 -7.13 -5.54 -29.11
CA LYS A 319 -7.86 -6.46 -29.99
C LYS A 319 -8.75 -7.42 -29.20
N LEU A 320 -8.22 -7.97 -28.10
CA LEU A 320 -8.99 -8.88 -27.23
C LEU A 320 -10.12 -8.16 -26.48
N LEU A 321 -9.94 -6.88 -26.11
CA LEU A 321 -10.98 -6.09 -25.45
C LEU A 321 -12.13 -5.68 -26.40
N ILE A 322 -11.87 -5.55 -27.69
CA ILE A 322 -12.85 -5.12 -28.70
C ILE A 322 -13.56 -6.34 -29.33
N ASP A 323 -12.89 -7.50 -29.36
CA ASP A 323 -13.44 -8.71 -29.98
C ASP A 323 -14.56 -9.30 -29.12
N THR A 324 -15.79 -8.84 -29.40
CA THR A 324 -17.01 -9.28 -28.72
C THR A 324 -17.37 -10.74 -28.98
N THR A 325 -16.74 -11.37 -29.98
CA THR A 325 -16.94 -12.81 -30.25
C THR A 325 -16.13 -13.69 -29.30
N LYS A 326 -15.10 -13.13 -28.66
CA LYS A 326 -14.33 -13.80 -27.61
C LYS A 326 -14.88 -13.47 -26.22
N HIS A 327 -16.08 -13.92 -26.00
CA HIS A 327 -16.77 -13.84 -24.71
C HIS A 327 -15.88 -14.24 -23.53
N GLU A 328 -15.01 -15.23 -23.71
CA GLU A 328 -14.09 -15.73 -22.67
C GLU A 328 -13.11 -14.67 -22.11
N TYR A 329 -12.69 -13.69 -22.92
CA TYR A 329 -11.81 -12.62 -22.42
C TYR A 329 -12.57 -11.49 -21.75
N ASN A 330 -13.67 -11.04 -22.37
CA ASN A 330 -14.49 -9.94 -21.87
C ASN A 330 -15.50 -10.42 -20.81
N ASP A 331 -16.09 -11.60 -21.00
CA ASP A 331 -17.07 -12.24 -20.14
C ASP A 331 -16.44 -13.23 -19.15
N GLY A 332 -15.15 -13.37 -19.13
CA GLY A 332 -14.44 -13.97 -18.00
C GLY A 332 -14.82 -13.34 -16.66
N ARG A 333 -15.56 -12.21 -16.73
CA ARG A 333 -16.35 -11.63 -15.66
C ARG A 333 -17.74 -12.25 -15.48
N ASP A 334 -18.49 -12.56 -16.55
CA ASP A 334 -19.93 -12.84 -16.45
C ASP A 334 -20.32 -14.30 -16.60
N ALA A 335 -19.79 -15.05 -17.57
CA ALA A 335 -20.12 -16.47 -17.72
C ALA A 335 -19.44 -17.34 -16.63
N THR A 336 -18.21 -16.98 -16.26
CA THR A 336 -17.52 -17.58 -15.11
C THR A 336 -17.88 -16.93 -13.77
N TYR A 337 -18.49 -15.74 -13.79
CA TYR A 337 -18.80 -14.98 -12.57
C TYR A 337 -19.90 -15.60 -11.74
N LYS A 338 -20.90 -16.24 -12.35
CA LYS A 338 -21.99 -16.93 -11.63
C LYS A 338 -21.59 -18.34 -11.16
N GLU A 339 -20.83 -19.08 -11.95
CA GLU A 339 -20.34 -20.43 -11.58
C GLU A 339 -19.03 -20.40 -10.80
N LEU A 340 -18.20 -19.39 -10.99
CA LEU A 340 -16.85 -19.25 -10.41
C LEU A 340 -16.77 -18.27 -9.24
N LEU A 341 -17.87 -17.79 -8.71
CA LEU A 341 -17.92 -17.07 -7.41
C LEU A 341 -17.22 -17.82 -6.29
N ARG A 342 -16.97 -19.12 -6.46
CA ARG A 342 -16.24 -19.99 -5.50
C ARG A 342 -14.75 -20.17 -5.82
N SER A 343 -14.24 -19.70 -7.00
CA SER A 343 -12.81 -19.81 -7.37
C SER A 343 -12.33 -18.61 -8.20
N ARG A 344 -12.73 -17.44 -7.79
CA ARG A 344 -12.94 -16.20 -8.54
C ARG A 344 -11.80 -15.64 -9.38
N GLU A 345 -10.55 -15.74 -8.97
CA GLU A 345 -9.50 -14.94 -9.62
C GLU A 345 -8.45 -15.79 -10.32
N VAL A 346 -8.26 -17.01 -9.89
CA VAL A 346 -7.25 -17.92 -10.43
C VAL A 346 -7.54 -18.29 -11.87
N ARG A 347 -8.76 -18.67 -12.14
CA ARG A 347 -9.15 -19.07 -13.51
C ARG A 347 -9.21 -17.85 -14.43
N PHE A 348 -9.68 -16.72 -13.93
CA PHE A 348 -9.73 -15.49 -14.69
C PHE A 348 -8.34 -15.02 -15.11
N ASN A 349 -7.39 -14.93 -14.17
CA ASN A 349 -6.03 -14.52 -14.47
C ASN A 349 -5.30 -15.52 -15.36
N THR A 350 -5.49 -16.83 -15.12
CA THR A 350 -4.91 -17.88 -15.94
C THR A 350 -5.51 -17.86 -17.34
N LEU A 351 -6.82 -17.68 -17.45
CA LEU A 351 -7.52 -17.61 -18.74
C LEU A 351 -7.08 -16.39 -19.53
N ARG A 352 -7.06 -15.22 -18.91
CA ARG A 352 -6.61 -13.97 -19.55
C ARG A 352 -5.18 -14.07 -20.04
N HIS A 353 -4.27 -14.57 -19.21
CA HIS A 353 -2.88 -14.78 -19.60
C HIS A 353 -2.76 -15.73 -20.79
N LYS A 354 -3.47 -16.87 -20.74
CA LYS A 354 -3.52 -17.82 -21.85
C LYS A 354 -4.04 -17.18 -23.13
N LEU A 355 -5.14 -16.42 -23.07
CA LEU A 355 -5.72 -15.76 -24.23
C LEU A 355 -4.78 -14.73 -24.85
N ILE A 356 -3.99 -14.00 -24.06
CA ILE A 356 -2.99 -13.07 -24.55
C ILE A 356 -1.89 -13.81 -25.32
N ILE A 357 -1.43 -14.95 -24.81
CA ILE A 357 -0.42 -15.78 -25.49
C ILE A 357 -0.99 -16.41 -26.75
N ASP A 358 -2.19 -16.98 -26.68
CA ASP A 358 -2.88 -17.61 -27.82
C ASP A 358 -3.22 -16.59 -28.92
N ALA A 359 -3.40 -15.32 -28.56
CA ALA A 359 -3.55 -14.21 -29.51
C ALA A 359 -2.23 -13.79 -30.19
N GLY A 360 -1.14 -14.48 -29.90
CA GLY A 360 0.15 -14.32 -30.55
C GLY A 360 1.14 -13.38 -29.85
N PHE A 361 0.87 -12.97 -28.61
CA PHE A 361 1.85 -12.20 -27.84
C PHE A 361 2.89 -13.13 -27.23
N ASN A 362 4.13 -13.10 -27.76
CA ASN A 362 5.24 -13.83 -27.18
C ASN A 362 6.19 -12.88 -26.43
N PRO A 363 6.12 -12.83 -25.10
CA PRO A 363 6.92 -11.89 -24.31
C PRO A 363 8.43 -12.19 -24.38
N LYS A 364 8.84 -13.43 -24.61
CA LYS A 364 10.26 -13.80 -24.73
C LYS A 364 10.95 -13.20 -25.98
N LYS A 365 10.17 -12.83 -27.01
CA LYS A 365 10.69 -12.15 -28.21
C LYS A 365 11.36 -10.80 -27.90
N TYR A 366 10.99 -10.15 -26.79
CA TYR A 366 11.47 -8.83 -26.38
C TYR A 366 12.46 -8.90 -25.22
N ALA A 367 12.89 -10.10 -24.86
CA ALA A 367 13.66 -10.35 -23.66
C ALA A 367 14.89 -11.20 -23.94
N ILE A 368 15.89 -11.03 -23.10
CA ILE A 368 17.14 -11.80 -23.14
C ILE A 368 17.17 -12.70 -21.92
N GLU A 369 17.54 -13.98 -22.15
CA GLU A 369 17.74 -14.93 -21.07
C GLU A 369 19.07 -14.65 -20.36
N ARG A 370 19.03 -14.56 -19.02
CA ARG A 370 20.23 -14.43 -18.19
C ARG A 370 20.84 -15.78 -17.89
N ASP A 371 22.14 -15.82 -17.86
CA ASP A 371 22.88 -16.99 -17.38
C ASP A 371 22.49 -17.29 -15.91
N PRO A 372 22.22 -18.56 -15.54
CA PRO A 372 21.93 -18.96 -14.17
C PRO A 372 23.09 -18.63 -13.20
N ARG A 373 24.31 -18.68 -13.70
CA ARG A 373 25.52 -18.35 -12.97
C ARG A 373 25.82 -16.85 -13.14
N ARG A 374 26.06 -16.14 -12.06
CA ARG A 374 26.40 -14.72 -12.11
C ARG A 374 27.84 -14.42 -11.77
N THR A 375 28.49 -15.31 -11.05
CA THR A 375 29.86 -15.12 -10.56
C THR A 375 30.79 -16.11 -11.22
N PHE A 376 31.95 -15.64 -11.65
CA PHE A 376 33.01 -16.46 -12.22
C PHE A 376 33.65 -17.35 -11.14
N THR A 377 34.06 -18.55 -11.54
CA THR A 377 34.83 -19.45 -10.67
C THR A 377 36.26 -18.95 -10.48
N LYS A 378 37.00 -19.60 -9.59
CA LYS A 378 38.44 -19.31 -9.46
C LYS A 378 39.21 -19.71 -10.71
N GLU A 379 38.80 -20.82 -11.35
CA GLU A 379 39.34 -21.25 -12.62
C GLU A 379 39.10 -20.25 -13.74
N ASP A 380 37.85 -19.76 -13.91
CA ASP A 380 37.52 -18.74 -14.93
C ASP A 380 38.41 -17.50 -14.76
N LYS A 381 38.59 -17.04 -13.52
CA LYS A 381 39.44 -15.88 -13.20
C LYS A 381 40.91 -16.12 -13.47
N PHE A 382 41.41 -17.30 -13.09
CA PHE A 382 42.82 -17.64 -13.31
C PHE A 382 43.15 -17.69 -14.78
N VAL A 383 42.33 -18.38 -15.55
CA VAL A 383 42.54 -18.46 -17.02
C VAL A 383 42.48 -17.10 -17.67
N SER A 384 41.48 -16.27 -17.31
CA SER A 384 41.38 -14.91 -17.81
C SER A 384 42.61 -14.05 -17.44
N ALA A 385 43.16 -14.19 -16.23
CA ALA A 385 44.39 -13.49 -15.83
C ALA A 385 45.60 -13.95 -16.62
N VAL A 386 45.76 -15.25 -16.90
CA VAL A 386 46.82 -15.82 -17.71
C VAL A 386 46.73 -15.35 -19.16
N GLU A 387 45.52 -15.39 -19.74
CA GLU A 387 45.27 -14.96 -21.11
C GLU A 387 45.50 -13.47 -21.33
N SER A 388 45.35 -12.65 -20.31
CA SER A 388 45.64 -11.22 -20.30
C SER A 388 47.07 -10.86 -19.90
N ASP A 389 47.93 -11.86 -19.73
CA ASP A 389 49.31 -11.70 -19.23
C ASP A 389 49.36 -10.95 -17.88
N PHE A 390 48.41 -11.34 -16.98
CA PHE A 390 48.19 -10.72 -15.68
C PHE A 390 47.92 -9.20 -15.72
N MET A 391 47.16 -8.77 -16.74
CA MET A 391 46.68 -7.39 -16.82
C MET A 391 45.19 -7.32 -16.61
N THR A 392 44.68 -6.28 -15.93
CA THR A 392 43.24 -6.00 -15.84
C THR A 392 42.72 -5.48 -17.22
N ALA A 393 41.39 -5.48 -17.35
CA ALA A 393 40.76 -4.92 -18.55
C ALA A 393 41.17 -3.44 -18.81
N GLU A 394 41.51 -2.71 -17.75
CA GLU A 394 41.96 -1.31 -17.82
C GLU A 394 43.46 -1.17 -17.95
N GLY A 395 44.18 -2.26 -18.19
CA GLY A 395 45.63 -2.27 -18.40
C GLY A 395 46.49 -2.07 -17.14
N LYS A 396 45.94 -2.43 -15.94
CA LYS A 396 46.69 -2.40 -14.68
C LYS A 396 47.27 -3.80 -14.42
N GLU A 397 48.50 -3.88 -13.91
CA GLU A 397 49.14 -5.14 -13.54
C GLU A 397 48.39 -5.82 -12.37
N ILE A 398 48.12 -7.13 -12.46
CA ILE A 398 47.45 -7.93 -11.46
C ILE A 398 48.52 -8.58 -10.55
N ASP A 399 48.44 -8.35 -9.25
CA ASP A 399 49.18 -9.12 -8.26
C ASP A 399 48.62 -10.55 -8.16
N PRO A 400 49.32 -11.58 -8.65
CA PRO A 400 48.80 -12.94 -8.66
C PRO A 400 48.47 -13.48 -7.28
N THR A 401 49.11 -12.98 -6.23
CA THR A 401 48.86 -13.40 -4.85
C THR A 401 47.52 -12.92 -4.31
N LYS A 402 46.96 -11.87 -4.93
CA LYS A 402 45.68 -11.24 -4.54
C LYS A 402 44.54 -11.51 -5.52
N LEU A 403 44.75 -12.25 -6.61
CA LEU A 403 43.76 -12.50 -7.65
C LEU A 403 42.39 -12.96 -7.12
N TYR A 404 42.39 -13.66 -6.00
CA TYR A 404 41.16 -14.18 -5.38
C TYR A 404 40.64 -13.32 -4.23
N ASP A 405 41.33 -12.22 -3.85
CA ASP A 405 40.77 -11.26 -2.91
C ASP A 405 39.74 -10.39 -3.64
N PHE A 406 38.45 -10.59 -3.30
CA PHE A 406 37.34 -9.91 -3.94
C PHE A 406 37.35 -8.37 -3.70
N ARG A 407 38.13 -7.90 -2.71
CA ARG A 407 38.31 -6.47 -2.43
C ARG A 407 39.32 -5.82 -3.36
N GLU A 408 40.22 -6.62 -3.93
CA GLU A 408 41.24 -6.16 -4.87
C GLU A 408 40.79 -6.39 -6.32
N TYR A 409 40.44 -7.66 -6.66
CA TYR A 409 40.12 -8.06 -8.03
C TYR A 409 38.81 -8.84 -8.13
N GLN A 410 38.04 -8.52 -9.16
CA GLN A 410 36.79 -9.18 -9.48
C GLN A 410 36.78 -9.64 -10.93
N GLY A 411 36.11 -10.76 -11.20
CA GLY A 411 35.79 -11.15 -12.58
C GLY A 411 34.63 -10.29 -13.09
N GLY A 412 34.91 -9.48 -14.08
CA GLY A 412 33.92 -8.70 -14.82
C GLY A 412 33.42 -9.47 -16.04
N HIS A 413 32.22 -9.15 -16.53
CA HIS A 413 31.69 -9.70 -17.77
C HIS A 413 31.99 -8.72 -18.91
N ILE A 414 32.66 -9.20 -19.99
CA ILE A 414 32.88 -8.42 -21.22
C ILE A 414 31.51 -7.96 -21.75
N GLN A 415 30.62 -8.91 -22.05
CA GLN A 415 29.21 -8.61 -22.24
C GLN A 415 28.50 -8.70 -20.90
N PRO A 416 27.89 -7.62 -20.37
CA PRO A 416 27.29 -7.62 -19.05
C PRO A 416 26.28 -8.74 -18.84
N TRP A 417 26.31 -9.41 -17.69
CA TRP A 417 25.36 -10.45 -17.31
C TRP A 417 23.91 -9.95 -17.38
N SER A 418 23.68 -8.68 -17.02
CA SER A 418 22.36 -8.03 -17.11
C SER A 418 21.85 -7.89 -18.55
N LYS A 419 22.72 -8.00 -19.54
CA LYS A 419 22.43 -7.95 -20.98
C LYS A 419 22.57 -9.32 -21.66
N GLY A 420 22.49 -10.40 -20.90
CA GLY A 420 22.54 -11.78 -21.40
C GLY A 420 23.95 -12.34 -21.60
N GLY A 421 24.97 -11.65 -21.13
CA GLY A 421 26.35 -12.19 -21.13
C GLY A 421 26.45 -13.48 -20.33
N LYS A 422 27.10 -14.50 -20.90
CA LYS A 422 27.33 -15.79 -20.25
C LYS A 422 28.41 -15.66 -19.19
N THR A 423 28.30 -16.44 -18.12
CA THR A 423 29.32 -16.53 -17.07
C THR A 423 30.23 -17.73 -17.35
N ASN A 424 31.06 -17.57 -18.39
CA ASN A 424 32.07 -18.53 -18.82
C ASN A 424 33.39 -17.80 -19.08
N GLN A 425 34.45 -18.55 -19.30
CA GLN A 425 35.80 -18.05 -19.51
C GLN A 425 35.86 -16.98 -20.62
N ASP A 426 35.24 -17.22 -21.80
CA ASP A 426 35.28 -16.34 -22.96
C ASP A 426 34.68 -14.94 -22.69
N ASN A 427 33.88 -14.81 -21.65
CA ASN A 427 33.24 -13.57 -21.22
C ASN A 427 33.76 -13.05 -19.89
N CYS A 428 34.91 -13.56 -19.41
CA CYS A 428 35.53 -13.18 -18.16
C CYS A 428 36.71 -12.22 -18.43
N VAL A 429 36.75 -11.11 -17.74
CA VAL A 429 37.95 -10.24 -17.63
C VAL A 429 38.20 -9.95 -16.17
N ILE A 430 39.47 -9.72 -15.82
CA ILE A 430 39.81 -9.29 -14.47
C ILE A 430 39.77 -7.76 -14.43
N GLN A 431 39.11 -7.24 -13.42
CA GLN A 431 39.01 -5.81 -13.12
C GLN A 431 39.36 -5.57 -11.65
N THR A 432 39.84 -4.37 -11.32
CA THR A 432 39.88 -3.99 -9.92
C THR A 432 38.46 -3.88 -9.36
N ALA A 433 38.28 -4.07 -8.06
CA ALA A 433 36.94 -3.95 -7.42
C ALA A 433 36.34 -2.55 -7.62
N GLU A 434 37.18 -1.51 -7.74
CA GLU A 434 36.77 -0.13 -8.00
C GLU A 434 36.30 0.05 -9.44
N ASP A 435 37.10 -0.40 -10.42
CA ASP A 435 36.76 -0.26 -11.84
C ASP A 435 35.48 -1.03 -12.17
N ASN A 436 35.32 -2.26 -11.66
CA ASN A 436 34.09 -3.04 -11.84
C ASN A 436 32.87 -2.33 -11.24
N ARG A 437 33.00 -1.64 -10.10
CA ARG A 437 31.92 -0.85 -9.51
C ARG A 437 31.56 0.35 -10.35
N ILE A 438 32.54 1.03 -10.92
CA ILE A 438 32.36 2.21 -11.79
C ILE A 438 31.71 1.81 -13.10
N LEU A 439 32.19 0.73 -13.71
CA LEU A 439 31.65 0.22 -14.98
C LEU A 439 30.19 -0.21 -14.87
N GLY A 440 29.83 -0.89 -13.78
CA GLY A 440 28.45 -1.33 -13.50
C GLY A 440 27.94 -2.32 -14.57
N ALA A 441 26.88 -1.93 -15.31
CA ALA A 441 26.28 -2.75 -16.37
C ALA A 441 26.64 -2.29 -17.78
N LYS A 442 27.75 -1.60 -17.97
CA LYS A 442 28.29 -1.27 -19.30
C LYS A 442 29.17 -2.42 -19.81
N PRO A 443 29.27 -2.63 -21.12
CA PRO A 443 30.27 -3.54 -21.69
C PRO A 443 31.68 -3.06 -21.35
N VAL A 444 32.60 -3.99 -21.25
CA VAL A 444 34.03 -3.68 -21.23
C VAL A 444 34.42 -3.40 -22.70
N GLU A 445 35.01 -2.23 -22.98
CA GLU A 445 35.47 -1.82 -24.30
C GLU A 445 36.82 -2.46 -24.61
#